data_392854a6d128b32cb1d5a1419b69b981
#
_entry.id   392854a6d128b32cb1d5a1419b69b981
#
_cell.length_a   1.000
_cell.length_b   1.000
_cell.length_c   1.000
_cell.angle_alpha   90.00
_cell.angle_beta   90.00
_cell.angle_gamma   90.00
#
_symmetry.space_group_name_H-M   'P 1'
#
loop_
_entity.id
_entity.type
_entity.pdbx_description
1 polymer ?
#
loop_
_entity_poly.entity_id
_entity_poly.type
_entity_poly.pdbx_seq_one_letter_code
_entity_poly.pdbx_strand_id
1 'polypeptide(L)'
;MLRSSVKVARRVVAGLVSVVALSAATQALADPALWKIQDHDSTIYLFGTVHVLRPETQWRSVKLDAALKSTDELVLEVVGADDMAVMQPLIMKYGIDQSTPLSKKLAPADWEKAKTYGQEMGMPAAALDAFRPWMAAITLAMAPMVKAGFDPKKGVEQVLTAELKADGKGLGQLETAEQQIRFFADMPQADEVSLLKATLDEVEEGPVKLDKLVKAWADGDVKGLESEFVTEMRTKYQPLYKTLIVARNTAWADELKTKLDGKGVSFVAVGAGHLVGPDSVQTLLAKRGVKVERVQ
;
A
#
# COMPACT_ATOMS: atom_id res chain seq x y z
N MET A 1 29.82 92.23 11.37
CA MET A 1 28.40 92.27 11.64
C MET A 1 27.78 91.04 11.11
N LEU A 2 26.89 90.44 11.89
CA LEU A 2 25.95 89.31 11.60
C LEU A 2 26.39 87.95 12.05
N ARG A 3 25.65 87.56 13.03
CA ARG A 3 25.74 86.31 13.79
C ARG A 3 25.21 85.11 13.01
N SER A 4 25.93 84.06 13.02
CA SER A 4 25.53 82.72 12.48
C SER A 4 24.93 81.89 13.60
N SER A 5 23.73 81.45 13.43
CA SER A 5 23.06 80.53 14.33
C SER A 5 23.23 79.06 13.88
N VAL A 6 23.94 78.31 14.70
CA VAL A 6 24.13 76.86 14.48
C VAL A 6 22.87 76.16 14.99
N LYS A 7 22.13 75.49 14.13
CA LYS A 7 21.08 74.53 14.51
C LYS A 7 21.64 73.10 14.53
N VAL A 8 21.72 72.55 15.73
CA VAL A 8 22.07 71.18 15.96
C VAL A 8 20.90 70.27 15.58
N ALA A 9 21.04 69.50 14.53
CA ALA A 9 20.09 68.46 14.16
C ALA A 9 20.39 67.18 14.93
N ARG A 10 19.54 66.80 15.87
CA ARG A 10 19.53 65.51 16.51
C ARG A 10 19.05 64.46 15.51
N ARG A 11 19.94 63.55 15.11
CA ARG A 11 19.55 62.35 14.37
C ARG A 11 19.04 61.30 15.35
N VAL A 12 17.74 61.05 15.29
CA VAL A 12 17.09 59.90 15.93
C VAL A 12 17.36 58.70 15.04
N VAL A 13 18.21 57.79 15.49
CA VAL A 13 18.39 56.45 14.86
C VAL A 13 17.28 55.57 15.37
N ALA A 14 16.21 55.42 14.55
CA ALA A 14 15.20 54.42 14.79
C ALA A 14 15.75 53.08 14.29
N GLY A 15 16.17 52.22 15.23
CA GLY A 15 16.54 50.85 14.93
C GLY A 15 15.30 50.05 14.54
N LEU A 16 15.18 49.70 13.26
CA LEU A 16 14.23 48.64 12.81
C LEU A 16 14.78 47.29 13.26
N VAL A 17 14.22 46.78 14.34
CA VAL A 17 14.35 45.35 14.69
C VAL A 17 13.41 44.58 13.74
N SER A 18 13.95 44.06 12.64
CA SER A 18 13.25 43.10 11.78
C SER A 18 13.15 41.80 12.56
N VAL A 19 11.99 41.52 13.15
CA VAL A 19 11.64 40.20 13.65
C VAL A 19 11.39 39.32 12.41
N VAL A 20 12.41 38.58 12.03
CA VAL A 20 12.25 37.47 11.07
C VAL A 20 11.47 36.39 11.84
N ALA A 21 10.17 36.38 11.65
CA ALA A 21 9.34 35.25 12.04
C ALA A 21 9.79 34.07 11.16
N LEU A 22 10.67 33.19 11.67
CA LEU A 22 10.84 31.86 11.11
C LEU A 22 9.51 31.15 11.29
N SER A 23 8.69 31.18 10.23
CA SER A 23 7.60 30.23 10.07
C SER A 23 8.28 28.88 9.93
N ALA A 24 8.50 28.16 11.02
CA ALA A 24 8.73 26.75 11.00
C ALA A 24 7.45 26.18 10.35
N ALA A 25 7.52 25.87 9.06
CA ALA A 25 6.53 25.01 8.44
C ALA A 25 6.59 23.72 9.24
N THR A 26 5.64 23.54 10.14
CA THR A 26 5.40 22.23 10.77
C THR A 26 5.09 21.31 9.59
N GLN A 27 6.08 20.52 9.19
CA GLN A 27 5.77 19.38 8.34
C GLN A 27 4.65 18.65 9.04
N ALA A 28 3.51 18.55 8.37
CA ALA A 28 2.42 17.72 8.87
C ALA A 28 3.04 16.34 9.09
N LEU A 29 3.08 15.91 10.34
CA LEU A 29 3.57 14.59 10.68
C LEU A 29 2.64 13.60 9.98
N ALA A 30 3.19 12.63 9.28
CA ALA A 30 2.41 11.54 8.72
C ALA A 30 1.62 10.88 9.85
N ASP A 31 0.35 10.59 9.60
CA ASP A 31 -0.56 10.00 10.59
C ASP A 31 -1.46 8.94 9.91
N PRO A 32 -0.87 7.90 9.26
CA PRO A 32 -1.64 6.87 8.59
C PRO A 32 -2.60 6.21 9.57
N ALA A 33 -3.79 5.89 9.10
CA ALA A 33 -4.85 5.35 9.95
C ALA A 33 -4.42 4.05 10.66
N LEU A 34 -4.61 4.01 11.96
CA LEU A 34 -4.37 2.87 12.84
C LEU A 34 -5.63 2.58 13.65
N TRP A 35 -6.07 1.34 13.66
CA TRP A 35 -7.18 0.89 14.48
C TRP A 35 -6.72 -0.13 15.50
N LYS A 36 -7.54 -0.31 16.53
CA LYS A 36 -7.34 -1.26 17.61
C LYS A 36 -8.64 -1.98 17.92
N ILE A 37 -8.54 -3.28 18.13
CA ILE A 37 -9.54 -4.10 18.80
C ILE A 37 -8.89 -4.71 20.03
N GLN A 38 -9.65 -4.85 21.12
CA GLN A 38 -9.11 -5.38 22.35
C GLN A 38 -10.22 -6.02 23.20
N ASP A 39 -9.82 -6.96 24.03
CA ASP A 39 -10.62 -7.46 25.15
C ASP A 39 -9.85 -7.33 26.48
N HIS A 40 -10.01 -8.26 27.43
CA HIS A 40 -9.41 -8.16 28.77
C HIS A 40 -7.91 -8.48 28.80
N ASP A 41 -7.39 -9.33 27.90
CA ASP A 41 -5.99 -9.79 27.87
C ASP A 41 -5.38 -9.88 26.47
N SER A 42 -6.12 -9.46 25.43
CA SER A 42 -5.69 -9.44 24.06
C SER A 42 -5.85 -8.05 23.42
N THR A 43 -4.89 -7.66 22.59
CA THR A 43 -4.93 -6.44 21.77
C THR A 43 -4.47 -6.74 20.37
N ILE A 44 -5.23 -6.32 19.36
CA ILE A 44 -4.86 -6.41 17.96
C ILE A 44 -4.89 -5.01 17.35
N TYR A 45 -3.75 -4.55 16.85
CA TYR A 45 -3.66 -3.36 16.01
C TYR A 45 -3.89 -3.73 14.56
N LEU A 46 -4.62 -2.89 13.82
CA LEU A 46 -4.86 -3.04 12.37
C LEU A 46 -4.26 -1.84 11.66
N PHE A 47 -3.32 -2.07 10.77
CA PHE A 47 -2.60 -1.04 10.04
C PHE A 47 -2.62 -1.31 8.55
N GLY A 48 -2.99 -0.28 7.78
CA GLY A 48 -2.98 -0.35 6.32
C GLY A 48 -1.58 -0.13 5.77
N THR A 49 -1.14 -0.97 4.82
CA THR A 49 0.18 -0.92 4.21
C THR A 49 0.12 -0.49 2.74
N VAL A 50 1.25 -0.04 2.22
CA VAL A 50 1.51 0.19 0.80
C VAL A 50 2.75 -0.58 0.40
N HIS A 51 2.62 -1.44 -0.62
CA HIS A 51 3.65 -2.40 -1.02
C HIS A 51 4.90 -1.76 -1.66
N VAL A 52 4.75 -0.57 -2.23
CA VAL A 52 5.84 0.16 -2.88
C VAL A 52 5.76 1.63 -2.50
N LEU A 53 6.87 2.21 -2.07
CA LEU A 53 6.92 3.60 -1.64
C LEU A 53 8.13 4.31 -2.25
N ARG A 54 8.05 5.63 -2.36
CA ARG A 54 9.26 6.43 -2.60
C ARG A 54 10.14 6.42 -1.33
N PRO A 55 11.47 6.40 -1.46
CA PRO A 55 12.37 6.36 -0.29
C PRO A 55 12.15 7.48 0.73
N GLU A 56 11.71 8.65 0.26
CA GLU A 56 11.46 9.83 1.09
C GLU A 56 10.08 9.86 1.75
N THR A 57 9.19 8.88 1.44
CA THR A 57 7.83 8.86 1.99
C THR A 57 7.85 8.70 3.51
N GLN A 58 7.32 9.70 4.20
CA GLN A 58 7.15 9.66 5.65
C GLN A 58 5.81 9.00 6.00
N TRP A 59 5.83 8.03 6.89
CA TRP A 59 4.63 7.31 7.34
C TRP A 59 4.67 6.89 8.81
N ARG A 60 5.79 7.10 9.50
CA ARG A 60 5.92 6.77 10.92
C ARG A 60 5.29 7.87 11.78
N SER A 61 4.62 7.46 12.83
CA SER A 61 4.06 8.34 13.85
C SER A 61 4.40 7.82 15.25
N VAL A 62 4.34 8.70 16.25
CA VAL A 62 4.60 8.32 17.65
C VAL A 62 3.64 7.23 18.12
N LYS A 63 2.36 7.28 17.71
CA LYS A 63 1.36 6.28 18.07
C LYS A 63 1.61 4.93 17.41
N LEU A 64 1.98 4.95 16.12
CA LEU A 64 2.36 3.75 15.39
C LEU A 64 3.58 3.09 16.02
N ASP A 65 4.62 3.87 16.34
CA ASP A 65 5.84 3.36 16.97
C ASP A 65 5.56 2.76 18.35
N ALA A 66 4.68 3.39 19.13
CA ALA A 66 4.25 2.86 20.43
C ALA A 66 3.49 1.53 20.27
N ALA A 67 2.61 1.41 19.28
CA ALA A 67 1.90 0.17 18.97
C ALA A 67 2.88 -0.96 18.58
N LEU A 68 3.81 -0.70 17.65
CA LEU A 68 4.84 -1.66 17.21
C LEU A 68 5.73 -2.11 18.38
N LYS A 69 6.13 -1.19 19.24
CA LYS A 69 6.94 -1.52 20.41
C LYS A 69 6.22 -2.45 21.39
N SER A 70 4.91 -2.27 21.57
CA SER A 70 4.10 -3.11 22.47
C SER A 70 3.76 -4.48 21.91
N THR A 71 4.02 -4.74 20.63
CA THR A 71 3.61 -5.93 19.90
C THR A 71 4.49 -7.14 20.26
N ASP A 72 3.87 -8.31 20.38
CA ASP A 72 4.53 -9.61 20.52
C ASP A 72 4.79 -10.27 19.15
N GLU A 73 3.90 -10.03 18.19
CA GLU A 73 4.00 -10.60 16.84
C GLU A 73 3.49 -9.63 15.77
N LEU A 74 4.10 -9.71 14.58
CA LEU A 74 3.62 -9.10 13.33
C LEU A 74 2.84 -10.15 12.54
N VAL A 75 1.60 -9.83 12.14
CA VAL A 75 0.78 -10.66 11.25
C VAL A 75 0.62 -9.93 9.92
N LEU A 76 1.09 -10.55 8.85
CA LEU A 76 1.00 -10.03 7.48
C LEU A 76 -0.12 -10.73 6.70
N GLU A 77 -0.43 -10.24 5.50
CA GLU A 77 -1.25 -11.02 4.56
C GLU A 77 -0.55 -12.34 4.25
N VAL A 78 0.72 -12.28 3.82
CA VAL A 78 1.56 -13.41 3.45
C VAL A 78 2.98 -13.19 3.97
N VAL A 79 3.58 -14.21 4.54
CA VAL A 79 5.00 -14.24 4.89
C VAL A 79 5.81 -14.82 3.72
N GLY A 80 6.91 -14.15 3.35
CA GLY A 80 7.80 -14.61 2.29
C GLY A 80 7.29 -14.32 0.87
N ALA A 81 6.40 -13.34 0.70
CA ALA A 81 5.96 -12.89 -0.64
C ALA A 81 7.13 -12.32 -1.48
N ASP A 82 8.23 -11.94 -0.86
CA ASP A 82 9.49 -11.49 -1.47
C ASP A 82 10.55 -12.59 -1.58
N ASP A 83 10.30 -13.77 -1.00
CA ASP A 83 11.24 -14.90 -1.07
C ASP A 83 11.05 -15.67 -2.39
N MET A 84 12.02 -15.53 -3.29
CA MET A 84 12.01 -16.23 -4.57
C MET A 84 12.05 -17.76 -4.43
N ALA A 85 12.56 -18.31 -3.34
CA ALA A 85 12.50 -19.75 -3.11
C ALA A 85 11.07 -20.23 -2.88
N VAL A 86 10.21 -19.40 -2.29
CA VAL A 86 8.78 -19.65 -2.08
C VAL A 86 7.99 -19.33 -3.37
N MET A 87 8.26 -18.16 -3.98
CA MET A 87 7.43 -17.63 -5.06
C MET A 87 7.70 -18.27 -6.42
N GLN A 88 8.96 -18.58 -6.75
CA GLN A 88 9.32 -19.10 -8.08
C GLN A 88 8.58 -20.41 -8.45
N PRO A 89 8.47 -21.44 -7.59
CA PRO A 89 7.68 -22.62 -7.92
C PRO A 89 6.20 -22.32 -8.18
N LEU A 90 5.62 -21.38 -7.43
CA LEU A 90 4.23 -20.97 -7.57
C LEU A 90 4.01 -20.17 -8.87
N ILE A 91 4.92 -19.27 -9.21
CA ILE A 91 4.89 -18.52 -10.48
C ILE A 91 4.97 -19.50 -11.65
N MET A 92 5.90 -20.45 -11.61
CA MET A 92 6.03 -21.47 -12.67
C MET A 92 4.78 -22.32 -12.80
N LYS A 93 4.14 -22.68 -11.69
CA LYS A 93 2.94 -23.52 -11.68
C LYS A 93 1.70 -22.77 -12.14
N TYR A 94 1.51 -21.52 -11.72
CA TYR A 94 0.27 -20.77 -11.86
C TYR A 94 0.32 -19.58 -12.79
N GLY A 95 1.50 -18.99 -13.01
CA GLY A 95 1.69 -17.77 -13.80
C GLY A 95 2.13 -18.00 -15.25
N ILE A 96 2.56 -19.23 -15.58
CA ILE A 96 3.07 -19.60 -16.90
C ILE A 96 2.05 -20.48 -17.63
N ASP A 97 1.86 -20.21 -18.93
CA ASP A 97 1.09 -21.06 -19.83
C ASP A 97 1.92 -21.36 -21.10
N GLN A 98 2.50 -22.55 -21.13
CA GLN A 98 3.29 -23.00 -22.27
C GLN A 98 2.44 -23.52 -23.45
N SER A 99 1.13 -23.74 -23.21
CA SER A 99 0.23 -24.31 -24.21
C SER A 99 -0.31 -23.26 -25.19
N THR A 100 -0.59 -22.07 -24.67
CA THR A 100 -1.19 -20.99 -25.45
C THR A 100 -0.49 -19.67 -25.13
N PRO A 101 0.33 -19.16 -26.06
CA PRO A 101 1.05 -17.90 -25.89
C PRO A 101 0.13 -16.72 -25.56
N LEU A 102 0.61 -15.78 -24.77
CA LEU A 102 -0.13 -14.56 -24.40
C LEU A 102 -0.56 -13.76 -25.62
N SER A 103 0.30 -13.69 -26.65
CA SER A 103 0.02 -13.05 -27.94
C SER A 103 -1.19 -13.61 -28.68
N LYS A 104 -1.59 -14.87 -28.39
CA LYS A 104 -2.80 -15.49 -28.97
C LYS A 104 -4.05 -15.22 -28.14
N LYS A 105 -3.90 -14.71 -26.93
CA LYS A 105 -5.01 -14.37 -26.02
C LYS A 105 -5.39 -12.90 -26.11
N LEU A 106 -4.54 -12.05 -26.72
CA LEU A 106 -4.72 -10.60 -26.82
C LEU A 106 -5.05 -10.17 -28.26
N ALA A 107 -5.72 -9.03 -28.39
CA ALA A 107 -5.78 -8.35 -29.67
C ALA A 107 -4.36 -7.89 -30.09
N PRO A 108 -4.04 -7.81 -31.40
CA PRO A 108 -2.70 -7.42 -31.85
C PRO A 108 -2.20 -6.11 -31.26
N ALA A 109 -3.07 -5.10 -31.13
CA ALA A 109 -2.70 -3.81 -30.54
C ALA A 109 -2.33 -3.91 -29.05
N ASP A 110 -3.05 -4.73 -28.26
CA ASP A 110 -2.78 -4.93 -26.83
C ASP A 110 -1.47 -5.72 -26.65
N TRP A 111 -1.19 -6.68 -27.54
CA TRP A 111 0.08 -7.40 -27.53
C TRP A 111 1.27 -6.49 -27.83
N GLU A 112 1.14 -5.59 -28.82
CA GLU A 112 2.20 -4.61 -29.12
C GLU A 112 2.47 -3.68 -27.92
N LYS A 113 1.41 -3.19 -27.24
CA LYS A 113 1.56 -2.42 -26.00
C LYS A 113 2.29 -3.24 -24.93
N ALA A 114 1.85 -4.47 -24.68
CA ALA A 114 2.46 -5.34 -23.67
C ALA A 114 3.94 -5.59 -23.94
N LYS A 115 4.32 -5.84 -25.20
CA LYS A 115 5.72 -5.99 -25.60
C LYS A 115 6.54 -4.73 -25.33
N THR A 116 6.01 -3.57 -25.67
CA THR A 116 6.70 -2.29 -25.47
C THR A 116 7.02 -2.10 -23.99
N TYR A 117 6.04 -2.26 -23.10
CA TYR A 117 6.27 -2.14 -21.67
C TYR A 117 7.19 -3.25 -21.12
N GLY A 118 7.06 -4.48 -21.61
CA GLY A 118 8.00 -5.57 -21.28
C GLY A 118 9.44 -5.23 -21.65
N GLN A 119 9.67 -4.69 -22.85
CA GLN A 119 10.99 -4.26 -23.30
C GLN A 119 11.58 -3.12 -22.44
N GLU A 120 10.77 -2.17 -22.00
CA GLU A 120 11.20 -1.11 -21.09
C GLU A 120 11.72 -1.67 -19.75
N MET A 121 11.22 -2.85 -19.34
CA MET A 121 11.70 -3.61 -18.18
C MET A 121 12.90 -4.51 -18.47
N GLY A 122 13.38 -4.55 -19.70
CA GLY A 122 14.42 -5.49 -20.14
C GLY A 122 13.91 -6.93 -20.30
N MET A 123 12.59 -7.14 -20.35
CA MET A 123 12.00 -8.47 -20.52
C MET A 123 11.91 -8.83 -22.00
N PRO A 124 12.49 -9.97 -22.44
CA PRO A 124 12.33 -10.46 -23.81
C PRO A 124 10.86 -10.79 -24.13
N ALA A 125 10.41 -10.47 -25.32
CA ALA A 125 9.03 -10.76 -25.75
C ALA A 125 8.64 -12.23 -25.57
N ALA A 126 9.57 -13.17 -25.80
CA ALA A 126 9.34 -14.60 -25.61
C ALA A 126 9.08 -14.98 -24.14
N ALA A 127 9.71 -14.27 -23.19
CA ALA A 127 9.46 -14.50 -21.77
C ALA A 127 8.06 -13.98 -21.38
N LEU A 128 7.68 -12.80 -21.86
CA LEU A 128 6.35 -12.24 -21.64
C LEU A 128 5.26 -13.10 -22.28
N ASP A 129 5.54 -13.66 -23.47
CA ASP A 129 4.58 -14.48 -24.25
C ASP A 129 4.23 -15.81 -23.55
N ALA A 130 5.08 -16.27 -22.62
CA ALA A 130 4.82 -17.44 -21.80
C ALA A 130 3.92 -17.14 -20.58
N PHE A 131 3.66 -15.89 -20.26
CA PHE A 131 2.86 -15.54 -19.09
C PHE A 131 1.35 -15.77 -19.34
N ARG A 132 0.67 -16.15 -18.28
CA ARG A 132 -0.79 -15.98 -18.21
C ARG A 132 -1.14 -14.49 -18.14
N PRO A 133 -2.32 -14.07 -18.62
CA PRO A 133 -2.67 -12.65 -18.68
C PRO A 133 -2.60 -11.96 -17.31
N TRP A 134 -3.04 -12.60 -16.22
CA TRP A 134 -2.95 -12.02 -14.87
C TRP A 134 -1.51 -11.77 -14.43
N MET A 135 -0.58 -12.69 -14.75
CA MET A 135 0.83 -12.55 -14.39
C MET A 135 1.48 -11.41 -15.17
N ALA A 136 1.15 -11.30 -16.47
CA ALA A 136 1.57 -10.18 -17.29
C ALA A 136 1.03 -8.85 -16.75
N ALA A 137 -0.24 -8.78 -16.32
CA ALA A 137 -0.84 -7.59 -15.75
C ALA A 137 -0.08 -7.08 -14.52
N ILE A 138 0.16 -7.96 -13.53
CA ILE A 138 0.89 -7.60 -12.30
C ILE A 138 2.32 -7.18 -12.63
N THR A 139 3.00 -7.93 -13.52
CA THR A 139 4.39 -7.65 -13.88
C THR A 139 4.51 -6.30 -14.58
N LEU A 140 3.67 -6.04 -15.59
CA LEU A 140 3.74 -4.81 -16.38
C LEU A 140 3.31 -3.57 -15.59
N ALA A 141 2.41 -3.71 -14.61
CA ALA A 141 2.03 -2.62 -13.72
C ALA A 141 3.21 -2.09 -12.87
N MET A 142 4.21 -2.92 -12.59
CA MET A 142 5.37 -2.53 -11.76
C MET A 142 6.39 -1.66 -12.51
N ALA A 143 6.49 -1.77 -13.83
CA ALA A 143 7.49 -1.06 -14.63
C ALA A 143 7.46 0.47 -14.43
N PRO A 144 6.33 1.13 -14.68
CA PRO A 144 6.24 2.58 -14.55
C PRO A 144 6.41 3.04 -13.10
N MET A 145 6.04 2.22 -12.12
CA MET A 145 6.21 2.54 -10.70
C MET A 145 7.71 2.64 -10.35
N VAL A 146 8.49 1.65 -10.73
CA VAL A 146 9.96 1.65 -10.50
C VAL A 146 10.62 2.79 -11.27
N LYS A 147 10.24 3.03 -12.52
CA LYS A 147 10.74 4.14 -13.35
C LYS A 147 10.43 5.51 -12.73
N ALA A 148 9.28 5.62 -12.06
CA ALA A 148 8.88 6.83 -11.33
C ALA A 148 9.53 6.98 -9.95
N GLY A 149 10.40 6.06 -9.53
CA GLY A 149 11.17 6.13 -8.28
C GLY A 149 10.50 5.44 -7.09
N PHE A 150 9.44 4.66 -7.31
CA PHE A 150 8.91 3.78 -6.26
C PHE A 150 9.83 2.56 -6.10
N ASP A 151 10.06 2.16 -4.85
CA ASP A 151 10.92 1.03 -4.49
C ASP A 151 10.13 -0.01 -3.69
N PRO A 152 9.98 -1.24 -4.18
CA PRO A 152 9.34 -2.33 -3.43
C PRO A 152 10.04 -2.64 -2.09
N LYS A 153 11.35 -2.39 -1.98
CA LYS A 153 12.10 -2.57 -0.72
C LYS A 153 11.73 -1.54 0.35
N LYS A 154 11.03 -0.48 -0.04
CA LYS A 154 10.48 0.54 0.85
C LYS A 154 9.01 0.29 1.21
N GLY A 155 8.42 -0.77 0.66
CA GLY A 155 7.10 -1.23 1.06
C GLY A 155 7.02 -1.42 2.57
N VAL A 156 5.87 -1.04 3.14
CA VAL A 156 5.67 -1.03 4.59
C VAL A 156 5.90 -2.42 5.19
N GLU A 157 5.41 -3.46 4.54
CA GLU A 157 5.56 -4.85 4.99
C GLU A 157 7.03 -5.26 5.09
N GLN A 158 7.85 -4.85 4.11
CA GLN A 158 9.29 -5.14 4.09
C GLN A 158 9.99 -4.47 5.27
N VAL A 159 9.68 -3.20 5.50
CA VAL A 159 10.26 -2.41 6.59
C VAL A 159 9.86 -3.00 7.94
N LEU A 160 8.56 -3.26 8.16
CA LEU A 160 8.06 -3.82 9.41
C LEU A 160 8.59 -5.23 9.67
N THR A 161 8.67 -6.08 8.63
CA THR A 161 9.22 -7.44 8.76
C THR A 161 10.68 -7.41 9.20
N ALA A 162 11.49 -6.56 8.58
CA ALA A 162 12.90 -6.45 8.94
C ALA A 162 13.08 -5.94 10.38
N GLU A 163 12.31 -4.92 10.77
CA GLU A 163 12.36 -4.30 12.10
C GLU A 163 11.93 -5.29 13.20
N LEU A 164 10.75 -5.90 13.06
CA LEU A 164 10.22 -6.77 14.11
C LEU A 164 10.98 -8.10 14.21
N LYS A 165 11.54 -8.60 13.10
CA LYS A 165 12.47 -9.74 13.16
C LYS A 165 13.75 -9.41 13.94
N ALA A 166 14.31 -8.21 13.73
CA ALA A 166 15.49 -7.76 14.48
C ALA A 166 15.21 -7.64 15.98
N ASP A 167 13.97 -7.27 16.34
CA ASP A 167 13.50 -7.18 17.73
C ASP A 167 13.10 -8.55 18.32
N GLY A 168 13.24 -9.65 17.56
CA GLY A 168 12.88 -11.00 18.01
C GLY A 168 11.38 -11.24 18.16
N LYS A 169 10.54 -10.45 17.50
CA LYS A 169 9.08 -10.59 17.53
C LYS A 169 8.63 -11.80 16.69
N GLY A 170 7.46 -12.36 17.04
CA GLY A 170 6.80 -13.39 16.24
C GLY A 170 6.40 -12.87 14.86
N LEU A 171 6.26 -13.81 13.90
CA LEU A 171 5.77 -13.51 12.55
C LEU A 171 4.66 -14.50 12.19
N GLY A 172 3.49 -13.97 11.86
CA GLY A 172 2.31 -14.71 11.42
C GLY A 172 1.79 -14.22 10.08
N GLN A 173 0.85 -14.94 9.51
CA GLN A 173 0.20 -14.60 8.24
C GLN A 173 -1.27 -14.99 8.24
N LEU A 174 -2.08 -14.27 7.46
CA LEU A 174 -3.50 -14.55 7.25
C LEU A 174 -3.76 -15.49 6.06
N GLU A 175 -2.82 -15.57 5.13
CA GLU A 175 -2.91 -16.37 3.90
C GLU A 175 -1.55 -16.98 3.56
N THR A 176 -1.56 -18.09 2.85
CA THR A 176 -0.33 -18.62 2.26
C THR A 176 -0.04 -17.95 0.91
N ALA A 177 1.21 -17.97 0.46
CA ALA A 177 1.60 -17.47 -0.86
C ALA A 177 0.82 -18.15 -1.99
N GLU A 178 0.54 -19.47 -1.88
CA GLU A 178 -0.24 -20.20 -2.87
C GLU A 178 -1.70 -19.73 -2.90
N GLN A 179 -2.33 -19.49 -1.74
CA GLN A 179 -3.69 -18.93 -1.67
C GLN A 179 -3.76 -17.58 -2.37
N GLN A 180 -2.79 -16.69 -2.10
CA GLN A 180 -2.76 -15.35 -2.70
C GLN A 180 -2.58 -15.38 -4.22
N ILE A 181 -1.68 -16.22 -4.75
CA ILE A 181 -1.51 -16.41 -6.19
C ILE A 181 -2.79 -16.98 -6.82
N ARG A 182 -3.47 -17.89 -6.16
CA ARG A 182 -4.69 -18.52 -6.67
C ARG A 182 -5.87 -17.55 -6.79
N PHE A 183 -5.93 -16.44 -6.05
CA PHE A 183 -6.95 -15.42 -6.29
C PHE A 183 -6.91 -14.86 -7.72
N PHE A 184 -5.72 -14.80 -8.31
CA PHE A 184 -5.54 -14.41 -9.71
C PHE A 184 -5.60 -15.60 -10.65
N ALA A 185 -4.94 -16.69 -10.30
CA ALA A 185 -4.80 -17.86 -11.15
C ALA A 185 -6.11 -18.66 -11.33
N ASP A 186 -7.03 -18.59 -10.39
CA ASP A 186 -8.34 -19.24 -10.47
C ASP A 186 -9.40 -18.37 -11.17
N MET A 187 -9.06 -17.18 -11.64
CA MET A 187 -9.97 -16.35 -12.44
C MET A 187 -10.28 -17.01 -13.79
N PRO A 188 -11.49 -16.82 -14.33
CA PRO A 188 -11.76 -17.14 -15.72
C PRO A 188 -10.77 -16.40 -16.64
N GLN A 189 -10.31 -17.06 -17.70
CA GLN A 189 -9.34 -16.46 -18.64
C GLN A 189 -9.81 -15.10 -19.21
N ALA A 190 -11.12 -14.95 -19.43
CA ALA A 190 -11.68 -13.68 -19.90
C ALA A 190 -11.47 -12.53 -18.90
N ASP A 191 -11.54 -12.83 -17.60
CA ASP A 191 -11.31 -11.84 -16.53
C ASP A 191 -9.83 -11.52 -16.40
N GLU A 192 -8.93 -12.51 -16.57
CA GLU A 192 -7.48 -12.28 -16.63
C GLU A 192 -7.10 -11.35 -17.80
N VAL A 193 -7.67 -11.59 -19.00
CA VAL A 193 -7.44 -10.75 -20.18
C VAL A 193 -7.99 -9.34 -19.93
N SER A 194 -9.17 -9.22 -19.32
CA SER A 194 -9.76 -7.92 -18.98
C SER A 194 -8.89 -7.13 -17.98
N LEU A 195 -8.33 -7.82 -16.98
CA LEU A 195 -7.38 -7.23 -16.04
C LEU A 195 -6.13 -6.69 -16.75
N LEU A 196 -5.53 -7.51 -17.63
CA LEU A 196 -4.35 -7.09 -18.38
C LEU A 196 -4.65 -5.89 -19.29
N LYS A 197 -5.79 -5.89 -19.99
CA LYS A 197 -6.18 -4.75 -20.84
C LYS A 197 -6.34 -3.48 -20.02
N ALA A 198 -7.05 -3.53 -18.90
CA ALA A 198 -7.19 -2.40 -18.00
C ALA A 198 -5.84 -1.89 -17.50
N THR A 199 -4.92 -2.81 -17.15
CA THR A 199 -3.55 -2.46 -16.77
C THR A 199 -2.81 -1.74 -17.91
N LEU A 200 -2.88 -2.25 -19.14
CA LEU A 200 -2.21 -1.65 -20.29
C LEU A 200 -2.78 -0.28 -20.68
N ASP A 201 -4.06 -0.04 -20.41
CA ASP A 201 -4.70 1.25 -20.70
C ASP A 201 -4.38 2.31 -19.64
N GLU A 202 -4.10 1.91 -18.41
CA GLU A 202 -3.87 2.82 -17.27
C GLU A 202 -2.41 2.86 -16.80
N VAL A 203 -1.52 2.09 -17.42
CA VAL A 203 -0.13 1.88 -16.93
C VAL A 203 0.66 3.19 -16.81
N GLU A 204 0.48 4.13 -17.73
CA GLU A 204 1.18 5.43 -17.70
C GLU A 204 0.67 6.37 -16.60
N GLU A 205 -0.61 6.26 -16.24
CA GLU A 205 -1.22 7.04 -15.17
C GLU A 205 -0.95 6.44 -13.77
N GLY A 206 -0.51 5.18 -13.75
CA GLY A 206 -0.30 4.42 -12.52
C GLY A 206 0.53 5.15 -11.46
N PRO A 207 1.71 5.72 -11.79
CA PRO A 207 2.52 6.45 -10.81
C PRO A 207 1.80 7.65 -10.19
N VAL A 208 1.04 8.41 -10.99
CA VAL A 208 0.27 9.57 -10.51
C VAL A 208 -0.88 9.12 -9.60
N LYS A 209 -1.58 8.04 -9.98
CA LYS A 209 -2.63 7.45 -9.15
C LYS A 209 -2.05 6.94 -7.83
N LEU A 210 -0.91 6.26 -7.88
CA LEU A 210 -0.24 5.75 -6.68
C LEU A 210 0.24 6.89 -5.76
N ASP A 211 0.79 7.99 -6.30
CA ASP A 211 1.18 9.16 -5.50
C ASP A 211 -0.03 9.74 -4.73
N LYS A 212 -1.21 9.81 -5.36
CA LYS A 212 -2.44 10.25 -4.69
C LYS A 212 -2.86 9.28 -3.58
N LEU A 213 -2.82 7.99 -3.85
CA LEU A 213 -3.15 6.96 -2.87
C LEU A 213 -2.17 6.97 -1.69
N VAL A 214 -0.87 7.08 -1.95
CA VAL A 214 0.17 7.18 -0.91
C VAL A 214 -0.03 8.43 -0.08
N LYS A 215 -0.35 9.56 -0.70
CA LYS A 215 -0.64 10.79 0.03
C LYS A 215 -1.87 10.64 0.94
N ALA A 216 -3.00 10.15 0.42
CA ALA A 216 -4.21 9.94 1.22
C ALA A 216 -3.95 8.96 2.37
N TRP A 217 -3.19 7.90 2.11
CA TRP A 217 -2.77 6.93 3.13
C TRP A 217 -1.89 7.56 4.22
N ALA A 218 -0.85 8.30 3.84
CA ALA A 218 0.07 8.94 4.78
C ALA A 218 -0.60 10.02 5.63
N ASP A 219 -1.61 10.69 5.08
CA ASP A 219 -2.42 11.70 5.78
C ASP A 219 -3.54 11.08 6.65
N GLY A 220 -3.72 9.75 6.63
CA GLY A 220 -4.81 9.05 7.32
C GLY A 220 -6.21 9.36 6.75
N ASP A 221 -6.28 9.82 5.49
CA ASP A 221 -7.53 10.12 4.79
C ASP A 221 -8.19 8.84 4.26
N VAL A 222 -8.90 8.17 5.16
CA VAL A 222 -9.64 6.92 4.85
C VAL A 222 -10.67 7.11 3.75
N LYS A 223 -11.32 8.29 3.70
CA LYS A 223 -12.33 8.57 2.67
C LYS A 223 -11.70 8.80 1.30
N GLY A 224 -10.57 9.48 1.24
CA GLY A 224 -9.79 9.63 0.02
C GLY A 224 -9.34 8.26 -0.52
N LEU A 225 -8.81 7.41 0.33
CA LEU A 225 -8.44 6.03 -0.06
C LEU A 225 -9.65 5.22 -0.55
N GLU A 226 -10.80 5.30 0.12
CA GLU A 226 -12.02 4.63 -0.32
C GLU A 226 -12.46 5.10 -1.71
N SER A 227 -12.44 6.40 -1.93
CA SER A 227 -12.84 7.01 -3.21
C SER A 227 -11.91 6.59 -4.35
N GLU A 228 -10.61 6.72 -4.16
CA GLU A 228 -9.59 6.51 -5.21
C GLU A 228 -9.35 5.03 -5.54
N PHE A 229 -9.55 4.11 -4.59
CA PHE A 229 -9.24 2.70 -4.77
C PHE A 229 -10.47 1.79 -4.69
N VAL A 230 -11.15 1.77 -3.53
CA VAL A 230 -12.23 0.78 -3.29
C VAL A 230 -13.46 1.03 -4.16
N THR A 231 -13.84 2.29 -4.33
CA THR A 231 -15.01 2.66 -5.15
C THR A 231 -14.77 2.32 -6.62
N GLU A 232 -13.59 2.58 -7.16
CA GLU A 232 -13.25 2.21 -8.52
C GLU A 232 -13.29 0.69 -8.72
N MET A 233 -12.64 -0.06 -7.83
CA MET A 233 -12.63 -1.52 -7.86
C MET A 233 -14.05 -2.12 -7.78
N ARG A 234 -14.88 -1.59 -6.87
CA ARG A 234 -16.27 -2.04 -6.67
C ARG A 234 -17.17 -1.75 -7.86
N THR A 235 -16.96 -0.62 -8.56
CA THR A 235 -17.83 -0.19 -9.66
C THR A 235 -17.38 -0.70 -11.02
N LYS A 236 -16.08 -0.70 -11.29
CA LYS A 236 -15.53 -1.10 -12.59
C LYS A 236 -15.08 -2.56 -12.65
N TYR A 237 -14.61 -3.11 -11.51
CA TYR A 237 -13.98 -4.44 -11.44
C TYR A 237 -14.64 -5.32 -10.38
N GLN A 238 -15.97 -5.40 -10.39
CA GLN A 238 -16.77 -6.06 -9.36
C GLN A 238 -16.36 -7.52 -9.05
N PRO A 239 -16.04 -8.40 -10.03
CA PRO A 239 -15.54 -9.75 -9.73
C PRO A 239 -14.24 -9.72 -8.91
N LEU A 240 -13.28 -8.88 -9.31
CA LEU A 240 -12.01 -8.69 -8.58
C LEU A 240 -12.25 -8.15 -7.18
N TYR A 241 -13.12 -7.15 -7.03
CA TYR A 241 -13.49 -6.62 -5.73
C TYR A 241 -14.03 -7.70 -4.79
N LYS A 242 -14.94 -8.56 -5.28
CA LYS A 242 -15.50 -9.66 -4.50
C LYS A 242 -14.42 -10.65 -4.05
N THR A 243 -13.50 -11.02 -4.94
CA THR A 243 -12.44 -11.98 -4.67
C THR A 243 -11.32 -11.39 -3.82
N LEU A 244 -10.79 -10.23 -4.22
CA LEU A 244 -9.58 -9.67 -3.61
C LEU A 244 -9.86 -8.87 -2.34
N ILE A 245 -11.08 -8.38 -2.13
CA ILE A 245 -11.44 -7.59 -0.96
C ILE A 245 -12.47 -8.31 -0.09
N VAL A 246 -13.67 -8.55 -0.62
CA VAL A 246 -14.79 -9.01 0.23
C VAL A 246 -14.54 -10.39 0.81
N ALA A 247 -14.16 -11.37 0.00
CA ALA A 247 -13.93 -12.74 0.45
C ALA A 247 -12.77 -12.82 1.46
N ARG A 248 -11.64 -12.15 1.16
CA ARG A 248 -10.48 -12.13 2.03
C ARG A 248 -10.79 -11.43 3.35
N ASN A 249 -11.35 -10.22 3.31
CA ASN A 249 -11.73 -9.48 4.51
C ASN A 249 -12.72 -10.25 5.39
N THR A 250 -13.63 -11.02 4.78
CA THR A 250 -14.57 -11.86 5.53
C THR A 250 -13.85 -12.97 6.30
N ALA A 251 -12.95 -13.69 5.62
CA ALA A 251 -12.13 -14.73 6.25
C ALA A 251 -11.22 -14.16 7.34
N TRP A 252 -10.56 -13.06 7.06
CA TRP A 252 -9.67 -12.40 8.02
C TRP A 252 -10.42 -11.87 9.25
N ALA A 253 -11.64 -11.32 9.07
CA ALA A 253 -12.43 -10.86 10.22
C ALA A 253 -12.85 -12.02 11.14
N ASP A 254 -13.09 -13.23 10.59
CA ASP A 254 -13.37 -14.42 11.40
C ASP A 254 -12.11 -14.91 12.13
N GLU A 255 -10.96 -14.93 11.44
CA GLU A 255 -9.67 -15.31 12.02
C GLU A 255 -9.23 -14.34 13.12
N LEU A 256 -9.32 -13.02 12.87
CA LEU A 256 -8.95 -12.00 13.85
C LEU A 256 -9.87 -11.98 15.06
N LYS A 257 -11.16 -12.29 14.88
CA LYS A 257 -12.05 -12.48 16.01
C LYS A 257 -11.64 -13.68 16.87
N THR A 258 -11.30 -14.81 16.25
CA THR A 258 -10.80 -15.99 16.95
C THR A 258 -9.45 -15.69 17.63
N LYS A 259 -8.57 -14.91 16.98
CA LYS A 259 -7.29 -14.51 17.55
C LYS A 259 -7.47 -13.60 18.77
N LEU A 260 -8.52 -12.77 18.78
CA LEU A 260 -8.86 -11.91 19.91
C LEU A 260 -9.27 -12.72 21.16
N ASP A 261 -9.83 -13.93 20.99
CA ASP A 261 -10.14 -14.85 22.09
C ASP A 261 -8.87 -15.44 22.74
N GLY A 262 -7.68 -15.18 22.19
CA GLY A 262 -6.38 -15.55 22.74
C GLY A 262 -5.87 -14.54 23.76
N LYS A 263 -4.56 -14.29 23.77
CA LYS A 263 -3.92 -13.29 24.64
C LYS A 263 -2.67 -12.67 23.97
N GLY A 264 -2.25 -11.50 24.50
CA GLY A 264 -1.05 -10.80 24.01
C GLY A 264 -1.36 -9.71 23.01
N VAL A 265 -0.34 -9.19 22.36
CA VAL A 265 -0.46 -8.04 21.47
C VAL A 265 -0.01 -8.41 20.06
N SER A 266 -0.94 -8.37 19.10
CA SER A 266 -0.64 -8.61 17.68
C SER A 266 -0.72 -7.30 16.90
N PHE A 267 0.19 -7.13 15.93
CA PHE A 267 0.14 -6.05 14.95
C PHE A 267 -0.15 -6.63 13.57
N VAL A 268 -1.35 -6.37 13.06
CA VAL A 268 -1.82 -6.88 11.76
C VAL A 268 -1.59 -5.81 10.71
N ALA A 269 -0.74 -6.09 9.74
CA ALA A 269 -0.36 -5.20 8.65
C ALA A 269 -0.82 -5.79 7.31
N VAL A 270 -1.85 -5.18 6.73
CA VAL A 270 -2.48 -5.59 5.48
C VAL A 270 -2.61 -4.42 4.52
N GLY A 271 -2.69 -4.67 3.22
CA GLY A 271 -2.84 -3.60 2.23
C GLY A 271 -3.95 -2.61 2.60
N ALA A 272 -3.67 -1.32 2.49
CA ALA A 272 -4.56 -0.25 2.96
C ALA A 272 -5.98 -0.34 2.40
N GLY A 273 -6.17 -0.91 1.19
CA GLY A 273 -7.46 -1.16 0.59
C GLY A 273 -8.37 -2.10 1.38
N HIS A 274 -7.80 -2.97 2.23
CA HIS A 274 -8.54 -3.89 3.09
C HIS A 274 -9.15 -3.21 4.33
N LEU A 275 -8.66 -2.02 4.67
CA LEU A 275 -9.09 -1.26 5.85
C LEU A 275 -9.91 -0.01 5.50
N VAL A 276 -10.46 0.07 4.29
CA VAL A 276 -11.32 1.19 3.86
C VAL A 276 -12.59 0.68 3.18
N GLY A 277 -13.66 1.46 3.26
CA GLY A 277 -14.95 1.15 2.63
C GLY A 277 -15.85 0.21 3.44
N PRO A 278 -17.02 -0.14 2.84
CA PRO A 278 -18.10 -0.83 3.55
C PRO A 278 -17.81 -2.28 3.91
N ASP A 279 -16.87 -2.92 3.22
CA ASP A 279 -16.46 -4.31 3.41
C ASP A 279 -15.05 -4.42 4.00
N SER A 280 -14.58 -3.35 4.66
CA SER A 280 -13.30 -3.33 5.36
C SER A 280 -13.29 -4.30 6.56
N VAL A 281 -12.11 -4.79 6.91
CA VAL A 281 -11.91 -5.74 8.02
C VAL A 281 -12.52 -5.21 9.32
N GLN A 282 -12.26 -3.94 9.68
CA GLN A 282 -12.81 -3.33 10.88
C GLN A 282 -14.34 -3.19 10.83
N THR A 283 -14.92 -2.91 9.65
CA THR A 283 -16.38 -2.88 9.48
C THR A 283 -16.98 -4.26 9.67
N LEU A 284 -16.33 -5.30 9.16
CA LEU A 284 -16.78 -6.69 9.31
C LEU A 284 -16.63 -7.20 10.73
N LEU A 285 -15.56 -6.81 11.44
CA LEU A 285 -15.38 -7.08 12.88
C LEU A 285 -16.46 -6.40 13.72
N ALA A 286 -16.80 -5.15 13.42
CA ALA A 286 -17.89 -4.45 14.10
C ALA A 286 -19.24 -5.14 13.89
N LYS A 287 -19.54 -5.64 12.69
CA LYS A 287 -20.73 -6.46 12.41
C LYS A 287 -20.77 -7.77 13.20
N ARG A 288 -19.60 -8.28 13.65
CA ARG A 288 -19.44 -9.46 14.52
C ARG A 288 -19.47 -9.14 16.02
N GLY A 289 -19.79 -7.90 16.37
CA GLY A 289 -19.89 -7.44 17.77
C GLY A 289 -18.55 -7.07 18.39
N VAL A 290 -17.45 -7.00 17.62
CA VAL A 290 -16.15 -6.55 18.11
C VAL A 290 -16.10 -5.03 18.11
N LYS A 291 -15.75 -4.41 19.26
CA LYS A 291 -15.54 -2.97 19.32
C LYS A 291 -14.24 -2.60 18.63
N VAL A 292 -14.34 -1.77 17.61
CA VAL A 292 -13.18 -1.23 16.88
C VAL A 292 -12.99 0.23 17.27
N GLU A 293 -11.76 0.61 17.59
CA GLU A 293 -11.37 1.96 17.94
C GLU A 293 -10.33 2.48 16.97
N ARG A 294 -10.50 3.69 16.43
CA ARG A 294 -9.47 4.38 15.68
C ARG A 294 -8.48 5.04 16.64
N VAL A 295 -7.19 4.69 16.52
CA VAL A 295 -6.11 5.20 17.40
C VAL A 295 -5.52 6.49 16.83
N GLN A 296 -5.42 6.57 15.46
CA GLN A 296 -4.99 7.77 14.73
C GLN A 296 -5.66 7.87 13.38
#